data_5f4bc1c2ed3d0dcd6e479ce2e3599ccf
#
_entry.id   5f4bc1c2ed3d0dcd6e479ce2e3599ccf
#
_cell.length_a   1.000
_cell.length_b   1.000
_cell.length_c   1.000
_cell.angle_alpha   90.00
_cell.angle_beta   90.00
_cell.angle_gamma   90.00
#
_symmetry.space_group_name_H-M   'P 1'
#
loop_
_entity.id
_entity.type
_entity.pdbx_description
1 polymer ?
#
loop_
_entity_poly.entity_id
_entity_poly.type
_entity_poly.pdbx_seq_one_letter_code
_entity_poly.pdbx_strand_id
1 'polypeptide(L)'
;MKHLLALLFSLVLFLPTAKADSNVGYFGFEPDIITNYIGQNSKKLGYVRVTVDLMLKDVSSIPVVEHHTPLLRDAIVQILSKEPEESIKSLTGREEIRKRCAEKLKALLKEETGDEIIREVLFTKYLYH
;
A
#
# COMPACT_ATOMS: atom_id res chain seq x y z
N MET A 1 17.02 -55.01 16.85
CA MET A 1 16.54 -53.87 17.60
C MET A 1 17.44 -52.64 17.49
N LYS A 2 18.76 -52.81 17.41
CA LYS A 2 19.69 -51.64 17.31
C LYS A 2 19.54 -50.85 16.00
N HIS A 3 19.15 -51.50 14.91
CA HIS A 3 18.96 -50.87 13.60
C HIS A 3 17.62 -50.14 13.44
N LEU A 4 16.60 -50.53 14.22
CA LEU A 4 15.30 -49.87 14.22
C LEU A 4 15.36 -48.49 14.90
N LEU A 5 16.18 -48.39 15.96
CA LEU A 5 16.39 -47.12 16.68
C LEU A 5 17.16 -46.09 15.83
N ALA A 6 18.12 -46.58 15.02
CA ALA A 6 18.88 -45.72 14.10
C ALA A 6 18.02 -45.20 12.96
N LEU A 7 17.03 -45.98 12.49
CA LEU A 7 16.12 -45.56 11.43
C LEU A 7 15.12 -44.49 11.91
N LEU A 8 14.69 -44.59 13.17
CA LEU A 8 13.80 -43.57 13.78
C LEU A 8 14.51 -42.23 14.02
N PHE A 9 15.81 -42.27 14.31
CA PHE A 9 16.60 -41.05 14.53
C PHE A 9 16.92 -40.30 13.22
N SER A 10 16.98 -41.05 12.09
CA SER A 10 17.24 -40.46 10.77
C SER A 10 16.02 -39.73 10.17
N LEU A 11 14.79 -40.00 10.65
CA LEU A 11 13.56 -39.42 10.12
C LEU A 11 13.25 -38.03 10.68
N VAL A 12 13.91 -37.62 11.76
CA VAL A 12 13.67 -36.35 12.44
C VAL A 12 14.43 -35.18 11.77
N LEU A 13 15.37 -35.46 10.88
CA LEU A 13 16.23 -34.44 10.25
C LEU A 13 15.67 -33.79 8.98
N PHE A 14 14.47 -34.20 8.54
CA PHE A 14 13.78 -33.59 7.39
C PHE A 14 12.50 -32.83 7.78
N LEU A 15 12.55 -32.08 8.86
CA LEU A 15 11.52 -31.04 9.06
C LEU A 15 11.84 -29.88 8.12
N PRO A 16 10.96 -29.57 7.16
CA PRO A 16 11.14 -28.35 6.39
C PRO A 16 11.09 -27.18 7.39
N THR A 17 12.18 -26.45 7.46
CA THR A 17 12.18 -25.16 8.16
C THR A 17 11.16 -24.30 7.43
N ALA A 18 9.97 -24.17 8.02
CA ALA A 18 9.02 -23.17 7.60
C ALA A 18 9.74 -21.83 7.73
N LYS A 19 10.14 -21.23 6.60
CA LYS A 19 10.56 -19.84 6.59
C LYS A 19 9.39 -19.05 7.15
N ALA A 20 9.58 -18.48 8.33
CA ALA A 20 8.64 -17.52 8.87
C ALA A 20 8.45 -16.44 7.82
N ASP A 21 7.22 -16.33 7.29
CA ASP A 21 6.90 -15.35 6.27
C ASP A 21 7.15 -13.97 6.84
N SER A 22 8.18 -13.38 6.28
CA SER A 22 8.39 -11.96 5.98
C SER A 22 8.05 -10.95 7.07
N ASN A 23 9.01 -10.15 7.37
CA ASN A 23 8.97 -8.87 8.06
C ASN A 23 8.17 -7.81 7.27
N VAL A 24 6.94 -8.12 6.89
CA VAL A 24 6.04 -7.15 6.23
C VAL A 24 5.87 -5.94 7.13
N GLY A 25 6.04 -4.75 6.57
CA GLY A 25 5.82 -3.49 7.24
C GLY A 25 4.57 -2.78 6.74
N TYR A 26 4.03 -1.89 7.57
CA TYR A 26 2.94 -1.00 7.21
C TYR A 26 3.36 0.44 7.48
N PHE A 27 3.03 1.33 6.56
CA PHE A 27 3.28 2.76 6.68
C PHE A 27 1.98 3.52 6.40
N GLY A 28 1.52 4.30 7.36
CA GLY A 28 0.34 5.16 7.21
C GLY A 28 0.72 6.61 6.95
N PHE A 29 0.02 7.26 6.04
CA PHE A 29 0.17 8.68 5.83
C PHE A 29 -0.55 9.46 6.95
N GLU A 30 0.18 10.28 7.66
CA GLU A 30 -0.36 11.20 8.66
C GLU A 30 0.08 12.65 8.39
N PRO A 31 -0.86 13.60 8.44
CA PRO A 31 -2.32 13.42 8.52
C PRO A 31 -2.92 12.75 7.28
N ASP A 32 -4.22 12.40 7.35
CA ASP A 32 -4.97 11.88 6.20
C ASP A 32 -4.83 12.78 4.97
N ILE A 33 -4.99 12.20 3.80
CA ILE A 33 -4.99 12.95 2.55
C ILE A 33 -6.36 13.58 2.34
N ILE A 34 -6.38 14.89 2.25
CA ILE A 34 -7.59 15.67 2.00
C ILE A 34 -7.36 16.53 0.77
N THR A 35 -8.24 16.42 -0.20
CA THR A 35 -8.18 17.25 -1.40
C THR A 35 -9.58 17.46 -1.99
N ASN A 36 -9.68 18.41 -2.91
CA ASN A 36 -10.88 18.61 -3.70
C ASN A 36 -10.88 17.66 -4.89
N TYR A 37 -12.06 17.36 -5.37
CA TYR A 37 -12.27 16.65 -6.64
C TYR A 37 -13.11 17.51 -7.59
N ILE A 38 -13.22 17.10 -8.86
CA ILE A 38 -13.99 17.82 -9.87
C ILE A 38 -15.49 17.58 -9.65
N GLY A 39 -16.17 18.55 -9.06
CA GLY A 39 -17.62 18.54 -8.87
C GLY A 39 -18.40 18.78 -10.17
N GLN A 40 -19.62 18.26 -10.25
CA GLN A 40 -20.50 18.46 -11.41
C GLN A 40 -21.00 19.92 -11.51
N ASN A 41 -21.03 20.63 -10.40
CA ASN A 41 -21.45 22.02 -10.35
C ASN A 41 -20.32 22.91 -9.85
N SER A 42 -19.92 23.88 -10.65
CA SER A 42 -18.87 24.88 -10.30
C SER A 42 -19.14 25.69 -9.03
N LYS A 43 -20.31 25.54 -8.40
CA LYS A 43 -20.74 26.30 -7.22
C LYS A 43 -20.38 25.65 -5.88
N LYS A 44 -20.04 24.35 -5.85
CA LYS A 44 -19.66 23.63 -4.63
C LYS A 44 -18.41 22.82 -4.91
N LEU A 45 -17.36 23.09 -4.13
CA LEU A 45 -16.17 22.25 -4.10
C LEU A 45 -16.49 20.99 -3.29
N GLY A 46 -16.33 19.82 -3.91
CA GLY A 46 -16.38 18.56 -3.21
C GLY A 46 -15.04 18.25 -2.54
N TYR A 47 -15.07 17.56 -1.41
CA TYR A 47 -13.88 17.08 -0.71
C TYR A 47 -13.86 15.57 -0.68
N VAL A 48 -12.67 15.03 -0.76
CA VAL A 48 -12.40 13.63 -0.42
C VAL A 48 -11.31 13.59 0.65
N ARG A 49 -11.55 12.76 1.67
CA ARG A 49 -10.60 12.45 2.73
C ARG A 49 -10.30 10.98 2.70
N VAL A 50 -9.04 10.63 2.56
CA VAL A 50 -8.61 9.25 2.46
C VAL A 50 -7.48 8.98 3.46
N THR A 51 -7.66 7.94 4.26
CA THR A 51 -6.57 7.36 5.03
C THR A 51 -5.90 6.31 4.15
N VAL A 52 -4.64 6.53 3.84
CA VAL A 52 -3.85 5.67 2.96
C VAL A 52 -2.78 4.95 3.77
N ASP A 53 -2.76 3.64 3.67
CA ASP A 53 -1.73 2.79 4.25
C ASP A 53 -1.00 2.04 3.15
N LEU A 54 0.31 1.96 3.28
CA LEU A 54 1.17 1.19 2.40
C LEU A 54 1.57 -0.10 3.09
N MET A 55 1.33 -1.22 2.43
CA MET A 55 1.89 -2.49 2.81
C MET A 55 3.24 -2.64 2.12
N LEU A 56 4.30 -2.77 2.90
CA LEU A 56 5.67 -2.86 2.41
C LEU A 56 6.13 -4.31 2.38
N LYS A 57 6.96 -4.66 1.41
CA LYS A 57 7.55 -6.01 1.32
C LYS A 57 8.43 -6.32 2.52
N ASP A 58 9.08 -5.30 3.11
CA ASP A 58 9.93 -5.43 4.27
C ASP A 58 9.80 -4.21 5.19
N VAL A 59 9.69 -4.46 6.50
CA VAL A 59 9.59 -3.42 7.52
C VAL A 59 10.82 -2.50 7.56
N SER A 60 11.98 -2.99 7.15
CA SER A 60 13.23 -2.21 7.09
C SER A 60 13.16 -1.06 6.07
N SER A 61 12.18 -1.07 5.18
CA SER A 61 11.97 -0.02 4.18
C SER A 61 11.19 1.19 4.70
N ILE A 62 10.65 1.14 5.93
CA ILE A 62 9.89 2.26 6.52
C ILE A 62 10.66 3.58 6.48
N PRO A 63 11.94 3.67 6.89
CA PRO A 63 12.68 4.94 6.83
C PRO A 63 12.81 5.51 5.43
N VAL A 64 12.97 4.67 4.43
CA VAL A 64 13.05 5.09 3.02
C VAL A 64 11.71 5.66 2.55
N VAL A 65 10.60 5.02 2.92
CA VAL A 65 9.24 5.50 2.61
C VAL A 65 8.97 6.83 3.31
N GLU A 66 9.34 6.97 4.58
CA GLU A 66 9.22 8.22 5.32
C GLU A 66 9.98 9.36 4.64
N HIS A 67 11.18 9.10 4.19
CA HIS A 67 11.99 10.08 3.47
C HIS A 67 11.31 10.59 2.20
N HIS A 68 10.58 9.73 1.50
CA HIS A 68 9.89 10.05 0.24
C HIS A 68 8.42 10.42 0.42
N THR A 69 7.94 10.56 1.64
CA THR A 69 6.53 10.85 1.95
C THR A 69 5.99 12.08 1.20
N PRO A 70 6.69 13.22 1.11
CA PRO A 70 6.16 14.38 0.37
C PRO A 70 5.91 14.06 -1.10
N LEU A 71 6.80 13.34 -1.76
CA LEU A 71 6.65 12.93 -3.14
C LEU A 71 5.44 12.01 -3.34
N LEU A 72 5.28 11.04 -2.45
CA LEU A 72 4.20 10.05 -2.52
C LEU A 72 2.84 10.72 -2.22
N ARG A 73 2.79 11.59 -1.23
CA ARG A 73 1.59 12.34 -0.88
C ARG A 73 1.11 13.22 -2.03
N ASP A 74 2.02 13.96 -2.64
CA ASP A 74 1.71 14.80 -3.80
C ASP A 74 1.12 13.99 -4.96
N ALA A 75 1.68 12.83 -5.24
CA ALA A 75 1.18 11.94 -6.29
C ALA A 75 -0.27 11.49 -6.04
N ILE A 76 -0.61 11.15 -4.80
CA ILE A 76 -1.98 10.76 -4.42
C ILE A 76 -2.93 11.94 -4.57
N VAL A 77 -2.54 13.12 -4.08
CA VAL A 77 -3.34 14.34 -4.20
C VAL A 77 -3.61 14.67 -5.67
N GLN A 78 -2.61 14.56 -6.53
CA GLN A 78 -2.76 14.83 -7.95
C GLN A 78 -3.71 13.85 -8.64
N ILE A 79 -3.71 12.60 -8.26
CA ILE A 79 -4.65 11.60 -8.79
C ILE A 79 -6.08 11.93 -8.34
N LEU A 80 -6.29 12.13 -7.04
CA LEU A 80 -7.62 12.40 -6.47
C LEU A 80 -8.23 13.71 -6.99
N SER A 81 -7.43 14.76 -7.10
CA SER A 81 -7.91 16.08 -7.49
C SER A 81 -8.40 16.17 -8.93
N LYS A 82 -8.03 15.23 -9.77
CA LYS A 82 -8.45 15.15 -11.18
C LYS A 82 -9.65 14.24 -11.40
N GLU A 83 -10.11 13.57 -10.36
CA GLU A 83 -11.24 12.64 -10.47
C GLU A 83 -12.57 13.37 -10.53
N PRO A 84 -13.49 12.94 -11.40
CA PRO A 84 -14.86 13.43 -11.38
C PRO A 84 -15.61 12.88 -10.18
N GLU A 85 -16.64 13.62 -9.75
CA GLU A 85 -17.48 13.26 -8.60
C GLU A 85 -18.02 11.83 -8.69
N GLU A 86 -18.43 11.40 -9.87
CA GLU A 86 -18.95 10.06 -10.11
C GLU A 86 -17.92 8.97 -9.73
N SER A 87 -16.66 9.15 -10.11
CA SER A 87 -15.57 8.22 -9.75
C SER A 87 -15.29 8.22 -8.26
N ILE A 88 -15.29 9.41 -7.64
CA ILE A 88 -15.06 9.55 -6.19
C ILE A 88 -16.14 8.83 -5.39
N LYS A 89 -17.41 8.93 -5.80
CA LYS A 89 -18.55 8.43 -5.04
C LYS A 89 -18.94 6.98 -5.34
N SER A 90 -18.39 6.36 -6.39
CA SER A 90 -18.69 4.97 -6.73
C SER A 90 -17.68 4.00 -6.15
N LEU A 91 -18.14 2.78 -5.83
CA LEU A 91 -17.25 1.71 -5.35
C LEU A 91 -16.23 1.29 -6.42
N THR A 92 -16.67 1.19 -7.66
CA THR A 92 -15.80 0.86 -8.81
C THR A 92 -14.76 1.96 -9.03
N GLY A 93 -15.17 3.22 -9.02
CA GLY A 93 -14.26 4.36 -9.17
C GLY A 93 -13.23 4.43 -8.05
N ARG A 94 -13.63 4.21 -6.81
CA ARG A 94 -12.73 4.14 -5.65
C ARG A 94 -11.65 3.07 -5.85
N GLU A 95 -12.02 1.89 -6.31
CA GLU A 95 -11.07 0.80 -6.52
C GLU A 95 -10.10 1.09 -7.69
N GLU A 96 -10.58 1.69 -8.76
CA GLU A 96 -9.72 2.13 -9.86
C GLU A 96 -8.76 3.24 -9.45
N ILE A 97 -9.20 4.19 -8.63
CA ILE A 97 -8.36 5.23 -8.05
C ILE A 97 -7.26 4.60 -7.19
N ARG A 98 -7.63 3.65 -6.33
CA ARG A 98 -6.67 2.93 -5.48
C ARG A 98 -5.60 2.23 -6.33
N LYS A 99 -5.99 1.53 -7.38
CA LYS A 99 -5.06 0.85 -8.29
C LYS A 99 -4.11 1.82 -8.98
N ARG A 100 -4.61 2.96 -9.46
CA ARG A 100 -3.76 4.00 -10.07
C ARG A 100 -2.79 4.61 -9.06
N CYS A 101 -3.23 4.83 -7.83
CA CYS A 101 -2.33 5.24 -6.76
C CYS A 101 -1.26 4.19 -6.52
N ALA A 102 -1.63 2.92 -6.43
CA ALA A 102 -0.68 1.83 -6.22
C ALA A 102 0.39 1.77 -7.31
N GLU A 103 -0.02 1.82 -8.57
CA GLU A 103 0.91 1.81 -9.72
C GLU A 103 1.85 3.02 -9.69
N LYS A 104 1.31 4.21 -9.42
CA LYS A 104 2.11 5.44 -9.37
C LYS A 104 3.12 5.43 -8.23
N LEU A 105 2.71 5.06 -7.03
CA LEU A 105 3.60 5.03 -5.87
C LEU A 105 4.69 3.97 -6.01
N LYS A 106 4.35 2.80 -6.53
CA LYS A 106 5.34 1.75 -6.84
C LYS A 106 6.38 2.23 -7.84
N ALA A 107 5.94 2.87 -8.92
CA ALA A 107 6.82 3.40 -9.94
C ALA A 107 7.75 4.50 -9.39
N LEU A 108 7.21 5.43 -8.59
CA LEU A 108 7.99 6.52 -8.00
C LEU A 108 9.09 5.99 -7.06
N LEU A 109 8.77 5.09 -6.15
CA LEU A 109 9.77 4.52 -5.24
C LEU A 109 10.80 3.68 -5.97
N LYS A 110 10.41 2.96 -7.00
CA LYS A 110 11.37 2.21 -7.83
C LYS A 110 12.32 3.14 -8.57
N GLU A 111 11.82 4.26 -9.09
CA GLU A 111 12.65 5.28 -9.76
C GLU A 111 13.64 5.92 -8.79
N GLU A 112 13.19 6.27 -7.57
CA GLU A 112 14.01 6.95 -6.56
C GLU A 112 15.01 6.03 -5.86
N THR A 113 14.66 4.76 -5.66
CA THR A 113 15.46 3.82 -4.84
C THR A 113 16.07 2.66 -5.63
N GLY A 114 15.54 2.36 -6.81
CA GLY A 114 15.89 1.18 -7.57
C GLY A 114 15.22 -0.11 -7.13
N ASP A 115 14.47 -0.09 -6.02
CA ASP A 115 13.86 -1.26 -5.40
C ASP A 115 12.33 -1.24 -5.46
N GLU A 116 11.74 -2.44 -5.53
CA GLU A 116 10.30 -2.63 -5.39
C GLU A 116 9.93 -2.74 -3.91
N ILE A 117 9.53 -1.63 -3.30
CA ILE A 117 9.31 -1.52 -1.86
C ILE A 117 7.86 -1.78 -1.47
N ILE A 118 6.90 -1.29 -2.26
CA ILE A 118 5.47 -1.38 -1.94
C ILE A 118 4.92 -2.70 -2.46
N ARG A 119 4.23 -3.43 -1.57
CA ARG A 119 3.46 -4.61 -1.91
C ARG A 119 2.04 -4.26 -2.30
N GLU A 120 1.37 -3.40 -1.49
CA GLU A 120 -0.01 -3.02 -1.67
C GLU A 120 -0.27 -1.60 -1.16
N VAL A 121 -1.27 -0.92 -1.75
CA VAL A 121 -1.79 0.35 -1.27
C VAL A 121 -3.23 0.14 -0.82
N LEU A 122 -3.52 0.53 0.42
CA LEU A 122 -4.81 0.35 1.06
C LEU A 122 -5.47 1.70 1.33
N PHE A 123 -6.76 1.80 1.03
CA PHE A 123 -7.61 2.88 1.50
C PHE A 123 -8.40 2.36 2.69
N THR A 124 -7.97 2.68 3.90
CA THR A 124 -8.58 2.19 5.14
C THR A 124 -9.76 3.03 5.61
N LYS A 125 -9.81 4.29 5.20
CA LYS A 125 -10.91 5.21 5.43
C LYS A 125 -11.09 6.08 4.20
N TYR A 126 -12.33 6.26 3.77
CA TYR A 126 -12.64 7.01 2.57
C TYR A 126 -13.95 7.77 2.77
N LEU A 127 -13.86 9.08 2.89
CA LEU A 127 -14.98 9.98 3.13
C LEU A 127 -15.02 11.05 2.04
N TYR A 128 -16.23 11.45 1.66
CA TYR A 128 -16.46 12.50 0.69
C TYR A 128 -17.68 13.36 1.05
N HIS A 129 -17.68 14.59 0.56
CA HIS A 129 -18.79 15.52 0.67
C HIS A 129 -19.13 16.13 -0.69
#